data_62bc6a0e33eccfb5ee22c5a78270883d
#
_entry.id   62bc6a0e33eccfb5ee22c5a78270883d
#
_cell.length_a   1.000
_cell.length_b   1.000
_cell.length_c   1.000
_cell.angle_alpha   90.00
_cell.angle_beta   90.00
_cell.angle_gamma   90.00
#
_symmetry.space_group_name_H-M   'P 1'
#
loop_
_entity.id
_entity.type
_entity.pdbx_description
1 polymer ?
#
loop_
_entity_poly.entity_id
_entity_poly.type
_entity_poly.pdbx_seq_one_letter_code
_entity_poly.pdbx_strand_id
1 'polypeptide(L)'
;KTVMAVFWLGVYTFVNLTSILWLGALAINTVAGVDLSLGLAGLGIFAVAYSLYGGLRAVALTDIIQVILLVMGGLMISWILLDQIGAGAGPMAGFTALTQQAPDKFHMILNEEHPHYMSLPGLSVLLGGMWVMNISYWGFNQYIIQRALAAKSVDEAQKGIAFAAFLKLKLLMPVIVVLPGIAMFVL
;
A
#
# COMPACT_ATOMS: atom_id res chain seq x y z
N LYS A 1 -19.78 1.53 -23.32
CA LYS A 1 -18.31 1.51 -23.10
C LYS A 1 -17.78 2.93 -22.92
N THR A 2 -18.04 3.88 -23.84
CA THR A 2 -17.52 5.25 -23.82
C THR A 2 -17.91 6.02 -22.54
N VAL A 3 -19.17 5.96 -22.12
CA VAL A 3 -19.63 6.64 -20.89
C VAL A 3 -18.86 6.17 -19.67
N MET A 4 -18.66 4.85 -19.51
CA MET A 4 -17.86 4.30 -18.40
C MET A 4 -16.39 4.69 -18.49
N ALA A 5 -15.82 4.75 -19.69
CA ALA A 5 -14.43 5.20 -19.86
C ALA A 5 -14.27 6.67 -19.44
N VAL A 6 -15.17 7.55 -19.85
CA VAL A 6 -15.17 8.97 -19.45
C VAL A 6 -15.37 9.11 -17.94
N PHE A 7 -16.32 8.35 -17.36
CA PHE A 7 -16.55 8.35 -15.92
C PHE A 7 -15.29 7.92 -15.13
N TRP A 8 -14.68 6.80 -15.49
CA TRP A 8 -13.47 6.33 -14.82
C TRP A 8 -12.28 7.27 -15.02
N LEU A 9 -12.14 7.87 -16.21
CA LEU A 9 -11.12 8.88 -16.45
C LEU A 9 -11.30 10.07 -15.50
N GLY A 10 -12.52 10.54 -15.32
CA GLY A 10 -12.85 11.58 -14.34
C GLY A 10 -12.48 11.17 -12.91
N VAL A 11 -12.88 9.97 -12.49
CA VAL A 11 -12.55 9.46 -11.14
C VAL A 11 -11.03 9.35 -10.94
N TYR A 12 -10.29 8.83 -11.90
CA TYR A 12 -8.83 8.72 -11.78
C TYR A 12 -8.15 10.08 -11.76
N THR A 13 -8.62 11.04 -12.55
CA THR A 13 -8.00 12.37 -12.61
C THR A 13 -8.35 13.22 -11.39
N PHE A 14 -9.62 13.33 -11.03
CA PHE A 14 -10.06 14.26 -9.98
C PHE A 14 -10.02 13.66 -8.58
N VAL A 15 -10.15 12.35 -8.42
CA VAL A 15 -10.16 11.73 -7.09
C VAL A 15 -8.82 11.06 -6.81
N ASN A 16 -8.42 10.07 -7.61
CA ASN A 16 -7.22 9.28 -7.32
C ASN A 16 -5.94 10.10 -7.42
N LEU A 17 -5.74 10.83 -8.52
CA LEU A 17 -4.53 11.61 -8.72
C LEU A 17 -4.38 12.72 -7.68
N THR A 18 -5.47 13.42 -7.37
CA THR A 18 -5.48 14.46 -6.34
C THR A 18 -5.13 13.88 -4.97
N SER A 19 -5.73 12.74 -4.60
CA SER A 19 -5.46 12.09 -3.32
C SER A 19 -4.00 11.64 -3.20
N ILE A 20 -3.44 11.05 -4.27
CA ILE A 20 -2.06 10.57 -4.28
C ILE A 20 -1.07 11.74 -4.18
N LEU A 21 -1.29 12.80 -4.96
CA LEU A 21 -0.45 14.00 -4.92
C LEU A 21 -0.50 14.69 -3.57
N TRP A 22 -1.70 14.80 -2.98
CA TRP A 22 -1.89 15.38 -1.66
C TRP A 22 -1.15 14.60 -0.56
N LEU A 23 -1.31 13.29 -0.52
CA LEU A 23 -0.62 12.43 0.46
C LEU A 23 0.91 12.46 0.26
N GLY A 24 1.38 12.49 -0.98
CA GLY A 24 2.80 12.63 -1.29
C GLY A 24 3.38 13.97 -0.83
N ALA A 25 2.67 15.07 -1.11
CA ALA A 25 3.08 16.40 -0.69
C ALA A 25 3.03 16.56 0.84
N LEU A 26 2.03 15.97 1.50
CA LEU A 26 1.93 15.93 2.96
C LEU A 26 3.12 15.18 3.59
N ALA A 27 3.52 14.06 3.00
CA ALA A 27 4.70 13.32 3.46
C ALA A 27 5.99 14.15 3.32
N ILE A 28 6.18 14.84 2.20
CA ILE A 28 7.32 15.74 1.98
C ILE A 28 7.28 16.91 2.98
N ASN A 29 6.13 17.51 3.20
CA ASN A 29 5.96 18.57 4.18
C ASN A 29 6.33 18.10 5.59
N THR A 30 5.84 16.93 6.01
CA THR A 30 6.08 16.37 7.35
C THR A 30 7.55 16.02 7.58
N VAL A 31 8.22 15.43 6.57
CA VAL A 31 9.60 14.94 6.71
C VAL A 31 10.63 16.03 6.42
N ALA A 32 10.43 16.82 5.37
CA ALA A 32 11.41 17.79 4.87
C ALA A 32 11.04 19.26 5.20
N GLY A 33 9.88 19.53 5.78
CA GLY A 33 9.42 20.88 6.10
C GLY A 33 9.10 21.75 4.87
N VAL A 34 8.99 21.15 3.68
CA VAL A 34 8.68 21.87 2.44
C VAL A 34 7.22 22.29 2.44
N ASP A 35 6.93 23.50 1.98
CA ASP A 35 5.56 23.99 1.83
C ASP A 35 4.70 23.02 0.98
N LEU A 36 3.46 22.80 1.40
CA LEU A 36 2.56 21.85 0.78
C LEU A 36 2.32 22.16 -0.71
N SER A 37 2.19 23.44 -1.06
CA SER A 37 1.96 23.89 -2.43
C SER A 37 3.17 23.61 -3.33
N LEU A 38 4.38 23.83 -2.79
CA LEU A 38 5.63 23.50 -3.49
C LEU A 38 5.80 21.99 -3.65
N GLY A 39 5.47 21.22 -2.62
CA GLY A 39 5.44 19.77 -2.67
C GLY A 39 4.50 19.22 -3.74
N LEU A 40 3.27 19.74 -3.80
CA LEU A 40 2.28 19.38 -4.83
C LEU A 40 2.78 19.72 -6.24
N ALA A 41 3.25 20.95 -6.44
CA ALA A 41 3.76 21.39 -7.75
C ALA A 41 4.98 20.58 -8.20
N GLY A 42 5.93 20.37 -7.29
CA GLY A 42 7.15 19.59 -7.55
C GLY A 42 6.84 18.15 -7.95
N LEU A 43 6.00 17.45 -7.17
CA LEU A 43 5.57 16.08 -7.48
C LEU A 43 4.82 16.00 -8.81
N GLY A 44 3.89 16.94 -9.05
CA GLY A 44 3.13 16.98 -10.29
C GLY A 44 4.02 17.18 -11.52
N ILE A 45 4.91 18.18 -11.48
CA ILE A 45 5.85 18.46 -12.58
C ILE A 45 6.77 17.27 -12.81
N PHE A 46 7.34 16.70 -11.76
CA PHE A 46 8.21 15.52 -11.85
C PHE A 46 7.49 14.32 -12.46
N ALA A 47 6.27 14.01 -12.00
CA ALA A 47 5.47 12.91 -12.50
C ALA A 47 5.12 13.08 -13.99
N VAL A 48 4.73 14.29 -14.40
CA VAL A 48 4.46 14.61 -15.80
C VAL A 48 5.72 14.49 -16.64
N ALA A 49 6.84 15.05 -16.18
CA ALA A 49 8.09 15.05 -16.93
C ALA A 49 8.56 13.62 -17.23
N TYR A 50 8.71 12.76 -16.23
CA TYR A 50 9.20 11.41 -16.49
C TYR A 50 8.19 10.53 -17.26
N SER A 51 6.89 10.76 -17.06
CA SER A 51 5.86 10.01 -17.79
C SER A 51 5.80 10.36 -19.26
N LEU A 52 5.97 11.65 -19.62
CA LEU A 52 6.00 12.11 -21.01
C LEU A 52 7.23 11.60 -21.74
N TYR A 53 8.41 11.63 -21.10
CA TYR A 53 9.65 11.21 -21.72
C TYR A 53 9.82 9.70 -21.84
N GLY A 54 9.46 8.97 -20.83
CA GLY A 54 9.76 7.54 -20.73
C GLY A 54 8.58 6.60 -20.91
N GLY A 55 7.36 7.13 -20.89
CA GLY A 55 6.14 6.33 -21.03
C GLY A 55 6.07 5.19 -19.99
N LEU A 56 5.34 4.13 -20.36
CA LEU A 56 5.11 2.98 -19.49
C LEU A 56 6.40 2.25 -19.06
N ARG A 57 7.42 2.24 -19.91
CA ARG A 57 8.70 1.59 -19.62
C ARG A 57 9.48 2.29 -18.50
N ALA A 58 9.54 3.62 -18.53
CA ALA A 58 10.19 4.38 -17.46
C ALA A 58 9.44 4.25 -16.14
N VAL A 59 8.10 4.30 -16.18
CA VAL A 59 7.28 4.08 -14.99
C VAL A 59 7.54 2.70 -14.39
N ALA A 60 7.60 1.65 -15.21
CA ALA A 60 7.87 0.30 -14.72
C ALA A 60 9.27 0.17 -14.07
N LEU A 61 10.29 0.84 -14.60
CA LEU A 61 11.63 0.87 -14.01
C LEU A 61 11.67 1.63 -12.69
N THR A 62 11.00 2.79 -12.61
CA THR A 62 10.90 3.54 -11.36
C THR A 62 10.12 2.78 -10.28
N ASP A 63 9.08 2.05 -10.66
CA ASP A 63 8.32 1.18 -9.75
C ASP A 63 9.21 0.12 -9.09
N ILE A 64 10.14 -0.50 -9.82
CA ILE A 64 11.07 -1.48 -9.27
C ILE A 64 11.93 -0.85 -8.17
N ILE A 65 12.51 0.31 -8.44
CA ILE A 65 13.33 1.03 -7.45
C ILE A 65 12.49 1.41 -6.23
N GLN A 66 11.29 1.93 -6.45
CA GLN A 66 10.37 2.31 -5.38
C GLN A 66 9.98 1.13 -4.50
N VAL A 67 9.69 -0.04 -5.09
CA VAL A 67 9.35 -1.25 -4.32
C VAL A 67 10.54 -1.72 -3.49
N ILE A 68 11.75 -1.70 -4.03
CA ILE A 68 12.96 -2.04 -3.28
C ILE A 68 13.13 -1.10 -2.07
N LEU A 69 13.05 0.20 -2.28
CA LEU A 69 13.17 1.20 -1.21
C LEU A 69 12.05 1.06 -0.18
N LEU A 70 10.81 0.80 -0.60
CA LEU A 70 9.67 0.58 0.28
C LEU A 70 9.87 -0.65 1.15
N VAL A 71 10.34 -1.76 0.57
CA VAL A 71 10.60 -3.00 1.32
C VAL A 71 11.73 -2.80 2.31
N MET A 72 12.86 -2.21 1.88
CA MET A 72 14.00 -1.95 2.76
C MET A 72 13.63 -0.99 3.89
N GLY A 73 13.00 0.14 3.56
CA GLY A 73 12.58 1.13 4.56
C GLY A 73 11.54 0.56 5.53
N GLY A 74 10.56 -0.18 5.03
CA GLY A 74 9.55 -0.81 5.88
C GLY A 74 10.12 -1.87 6.82
N LEU A 75 11.05 -2.70 6.33
CA LEU A 75 11.76 -3.68 7.19
C LEU A 75 12.61 -2.97 8.25
N MET A 76 13.30 -1.90 7.87
CA MET A 76 14.12 -1.11 8.80
C MET A 76 13.25 -0.49 9.90
N ILE A 77 12.12 0.12 9.54
CA ILE A 77 11.17 0.69 10.51
C ILE A 77 10.63 -0.40 11.43
N SER A 78 10.19 -1.53 10.87
CA SER A 78 9.69 -2.66 11.66
C SER A 78 10.75 -3.17 12.66
N TRP A 79 12.00 -3.27 12.21
CA TRP A 79 13.12 -3.67 13.06
C TRP A 79 13.31 -2.69 14.22
N ILE A 80 13.41 -1.39 13.93
CA ILE A 80 13.64 -0.34 14.93
C ILE A 80 12.51 -0.31 15.97
N LEU A 81 11.26 -0.35 15.52
CA LEU A 81 10.12 -0.30 16.43
C LEU A 81 10.04 -1.54 17.32
N LEU A 82 10.28 -2.73 16.77
CA LEU A 82 10.29 -3.96 17.55
C LEU A 82 11.46 -4.01 18.53
N ASP A 83 12.64 -3.55 18.14
CA ASP A 83 13.80 -3.48 19.04
C ASP A 83 13.54 -2.51 20.20
N GLN A 84 12.90 -1.38 19.92
CA GLN A 84 12.51 -0.40 20.94
C GLN A 84 11.49 -0.98 21.94
N ILE A 85 10.46 -1.71 21.46
CA ILE A 85 9.48 -2.40 22.32
C ILE A 85 10.15 -3.51 23.13
N GLY A 86 11.13 -4.19 22.54
CA GLY A 86 11.95 -5.22 23.20
C GLY A 86 13.01 -4.68 24.15
N ALA A 87 13.05 -3.38 24.39
CA ALA A 87 14.06 -2.72 25.24
C ALA A 87 15.52 -3.05 24.83
N GLY A 88 15.78 -3.17 23.53
CA GLY A 88 17.10 -3.51 22.99
C GLY A 88 17.46 -4.99 23.01
N ALA A 89 16.54 -5.88 23.39
CA ALA A 89 16.75 -7.33 23.37
C ALA A 89 16.52 -7.95 21.97
N GLY A 90 16.34 -7.12 20.95
CA GLY A 90 16.16 -7.51 19.56
C GLY A 90 14.68 -7.63 19.11
N PRO A 91 14.45 -7.68 17.78
CA PRO A 91 13.10 -7.61 17.22
C PRO A 91 12.21 -8.80 17.59
N MET A 92 12.77 -9.97 17.88
CA MET A 92 11.99 -11.14 18.29
C MET A 92 11.42 -10.96 19.70
N ALA A 93 12.22 -10.41 20.63
CA ALA A 93 11.76 -10.06 21.97
C ALA A 93 10.68 -8.99 21.91
N GLY A 94 10.87 -7.97 21.04
CA GLY A 94 9.87 -6.95 20.78
C GLY A 94 8.58 -7.50 20.20
N PHE A 95 8.64 -8.43 19.27
CA PHE A 95 7.44 -9.08 18.73
C PHE A 95 6.67 -9.85 19.81
N THR A 96 7.39 -10.59 20.66
CA THR A 96 6.77 -11.29 21.78
C THR A 96 6.12 -10.32 22.78
N ALA A 97 6.80 -9.24 23.12
CA ALA A 97 6.25 -8.20 23.99
C ALA A 97 5.03 -7.51 23.35
N LEU A 98 5.07 -7.22 22.06
CA LEU A 98 3.97 -6.62 21.31
C LEU A 98 2.73 -7.49 21.31
N THR A 99 2.87 -8.79 21.08
CA THR A 99 1.75 -9.75 21.10
C THR A 99 1.13 -9.89 22.49
N GLN A 100 1.90 -9.69 23.55
CA GLN A 100 1.41 -9.71 24.93
C GLN A 100 0.72 -8.41 25.35
N GLN A 101 1.23 -7.27 24.87
CA GLN A 101 0.71 -5.95 25.23
C GLN A 101 -0.54 -5.55 24.44
N ALA A 102 -0.68 -6.02 23.21
CA ALA A 102 -1.78 -5.67 22.33
C ALA A 102 -2.36 -6.92 21.62
N PRO A 103 -2.80 -7.96 22.34
CA PRO A 103 -3.31 -9.20 21.74
C PRO A 103 -4.53 -8.95 20.84
N ASP A 104 -5.40 -8.03 21.23
CA ASP A 104 -6.64 -7.72 20.50
C ASP A 104 -6.39 -7.11 19.12
N LYS A 105 -5.23 -6.45 18.93
CA LYS A 105 -4.86 -5.83 17.64
C LYS A 105 -4.47 -6.85 16.57
N PHE A 106 -4.19 -8.08 16.94
CA PHE A 106 -3.90 -9.17 16.01
C PHE A 106 -5.15 -9.92 15.54
N HIS A 107 -6.34 -9.59 16.08
CA HIS A 107 -7.61 -10.15 15.65
C HIS A 107 -8.29 -9.23 14.62
N MET A 108 -8.35 -9.68 13.36
CA MET A 108 -8.99 -8.92 12.28
C MET A 108 -10.50 -9.18 12.15
N ILE A 109 -10.98 -10.29 12.68
CA ILE A 109 -12.41 -10.64 12.65
C ILE A 109 -12.96 -10.37 14.05
N LEU A 110 -13.73 -9.29 14.16
CA LEU A 110 -14.31 -8.87 15.42
C LEU A 110 -15.72 -9.48 15.59
N ASN A 111 -16.10 -9.73 16.84
CA ASN A 111 -17.47 -10.10 17.18
C ASN A 111 -18.39 -8.89 17.11
N GLU A 112 -19.70 -9.12 16.91
CA GLU A 112 -20.73 -8.08 16.79
C GLU A 112 -20.80 -7.14 17.99
N GLU A 113 -20.41 -7.62 19.16
CA GLU A 113 -20.39 -6.85 20.41
C GLU A 113 -19.19 -5.91 20.54
N HIS A 114 -18.19 -6.02 19.65
CA HIS A 114 -16.99 -5.22 19.74
C HIS A 114 -17.26 -3.77 19.30
N PRO A 115 -16.80 -2.73 20.05
CA PRO A 115 -17.07 -1.32 19.72
C PRO A 115 -16.65 -0.89 18.31
N HIS A 116 -15.63 -1.53 17.76
CA HIS A 116 -15.11 -1.23 16.42
C HIS A 116 -15.62 -2.18 15.32
N TYR A 117 -16.64 -3.00 15.60
CA TYR A 117 -17.18 -3.95 14.62
C TYR A 117 -17.64 -3.28 13.32
N MET A 118 -18.29 -2.11 13.43
CA MET A 118 -18.76 -1.35 12.25
C MET A 118 -17.62 -0.67 11.47
N SER A 119 -16.46 -0.50 12.08
CA SER A 119 -15.28 0.13 11.45
C SER A 119 -14.37 -0.88 10.75
N LEU A 120 -14.50 -2.16 11.08
CA LEU A 120 -13.71 -3.25 10.49
C LEU A 120 -14.63 -4.21 9.72
N PRO A 121 -14.18 -4.73 8.58
CA PRO A 121 -14.95 -5.71 7.82
C PRO A 121 -15.28 -6.92 8.68
N GLY A 122 -16.57 -7.13 8.94
CA GLY A 122 -17.06 -8.34 9.59
C GLY A 122 -17.01 -9.54 8.64
N LEU A 123 -17.41 -10.70 9.16
CA LEU A 123 -17.43 -11.96 8.39
C LEU A 123 -18.28 -11.86 7.12
N SER A 124 -19.39 -11.13 7.17
CA SER A 124 -20.29 -10.89 6.02
C SER A 124 -19.61 -10.11 4.88
N VAL A 125 -18.79 -9.10 5.22
CA VAL A 125 -18.03 -8.35 4.22
C VAL A 125 -16.90 -9.22 3.65
N LEU A 126 -16.23 -10.00 4.48
CA LEU A 126 -15.18 -10.93 4.06
C LEU A 126 -15.70 -11.98 3.06
N LEU A 127 -16.86 -12.57 3.33
CA LEU A 127 -17.47 -13.59 2.47
C LEU A 127 -18.19 -13.02 1.25
N GLY A 128 -18.63 -11.76 1.28
CA GLY A 128 -19.42 -11.12 0.23
C GLY A 128 -18.68 -9.97 -0.45
N GLY A 129 -18.77 -8.78 0.11
CA GLY A 129 -18.33 -7.54 -0.54
C GLY A 129 -16.86 -7.49 -0.95
N MET A 130 -15.97 -8.09 -0.16
CA MET A 130 -14.53 -8.11 -0.47
C MET A 130 -14.19 -8.88 -1.73
N TRP A 131 -14.92 -9.95 -2.06
CA TRP A 131 -14.72 -10.68 -3.31
C TRP A 131 -15.06 -9.83 -4.52
N VAL A 132 -16.20 -9.15 -4.49
CA VAL A 132 -16.64 -8.26 -5.57
C VAL A 132 -15.62 -7.14 -5.76
N MET A 133 -15.17 -6.51 -4.67
CA MET A 133 -14.19 -5.43 -4.71
C MET A 133 -12.84 -5.92 -5.25
N ASN A 134 -12.34 -7.05 -4.77
CA ASN A 134 -11.05 -7.58 -5.21
C ASN A 134 -11.07 -8.06 -6.66
N ILE A 135 -12.13 -8.73 -7.10
CA ILE A 135 -12.28 -9.13 -8.51
C ILE A 135 -12.34 -7.90 -9.41
N SER A 136 -13.10 -6.88 -9.03
CA SER A 136 -13.17 -5.61 -9.76
C SER A 136 -11.80 -4.90 -9.82
N TYR A 137 -11.14 -4.77 -8.68
CA TYR A 137 -9.87 -4.06 -8.57
C TYR A 137 -8.73 -4.78 -9.29
N TRP A 138 -8.57 -6.07 -9.08
CA TRP A 138 -7.45 -6.83 -9.63
C TRP A 138 -7.70 -7.36 -11.05
N GLY A 139 -8.96 -7.59 -11.43
CA GLY A 139 -9.31 -8.18 -12.71
C GLY A 139 -9.72 -7.17 -13.79
N PHE A 140 -10.32 -6.05 -13.40
CA PHE A 140 -10.93 -5.12 -14.37
C PHE A 140 -10.40 -3.71 -14.31
N ASN A 141 -9.59 -3.37 -13.30
CA ASN A 141 -9.02 -2.04 -13.18
C ASN A 141 -7.79 -1.91 -14.11
N GLN A 142 -7.93 -1.13 -15.17
CA GLN A 142 -6.86 -0.93 -16.15
C GLN A 142 -5.56 -0.42 -15.52
N TYR A 143 -5.64 0.47 -14.56
CA TYR A 143 -4.48 1.00 -13.83
C TYR A 143 -3.64 -0.12 -13.18
N ILE A 144 -4.28 -1.16 -12.66
CA ILE A 144 -3.60 -2.28 -12.00
C ILE A 144 -3.09 -3.29 -13.02
N ILE A 145 -3.94 -3.72 -13.98
CA ILE A 145 -3.60 -4.80 -14.90
C ILE A 145 -2.68 -4.36 -16.06
N GLN A 146 -2.55 -3.07 -16.29
CA GLN A 146 -1.77 -2.51 -17.41
C GLN A 146 -0.32 -3.01 -17.44
N ARG A 147 0.31 -3.17 -16.27
CA ARG A 147 1.67 -3.68 -16.17
C ARG A 147 1.78 -5.16 -16.55
N ALA A 148 0.80 -5.95 -16.16
CA ALA A 148 0.73 -7.36 -16.55
C ALA A 148 0.47 -7.53 -18.05
N LEU A 149 -0.37 -6.67 -18.64
CA LEU A 149 -0.65 -6.66 -20.08
C LEU A 149 0.57 -6.21 -20.91
N ALA A 150 1.51 -5.48 -20.32
CA ALA A 150 2.75 -5.05 -20.98
C ALA A 150 3.88 -6.09 -20.92
N ALA A 151 3.66 -7.26 -20.30
CA ALA A 151 4.64 -8.33 -20.26
C ALA A 151 4.85 -8.98 -21.64
N LYS A 152 6.03 -9.58 -21.85
CA LYS A 152 6.40 -10.18 -23.15
C LYS A 152 5.56 -11.40 -23.50
N SER A 153 5.06 -12.12 -22.50
CA SER A 153 4.22 -13.31 -22.69
C SER A 153 3.21 -13.44 -21.53
N VAL A 154 2.17 -14.23 -21.78
CA VAL A 154 1.15 -14.55 -20.74
C VAL A 154 1.78 -15.31 -19.57
N ASP A 155 2.72 -16.21 -19.85
CA ASP A 155 3.43 -16.99 -18.82
C ASP A 155 4.25 -16.07 -17.88
N GLU A 156 4.98 -15.11 -18.43
CA GLU A 156 5.71 -14.12 -17.63
C GLU A 156 4.77 -13.23 -16.79
N ALA A 157 3.63 -12.82 -17.39
CA ALA A 157 2.63 -12.06 -16.67
C ALA A 157 2.05 -12.85 -15.48
N GLN A 158 1.69 -14.11 -15.69
CA GLN A 158 1.15 -14.98 -14.63
C GLN A 158 2.15 -15.23 -13.51
N LYS A 159 3.41 -15.53 -13.84
CA LYS A 159 4.49 -15.70 -12.85
C LYS A 159 4.72 -14.42 -12.05
N GLY A 160 4.75 -13.27 -12.73
CA GLY A 160 4.90 -11.97 -12.08
C GLY A 160 3.76 -11.65 -11.11
N ILE A 161 2.52 -11.88 -11.51
CA ILE A 161 1.33 -11.67 -10.67
C ILE A 161 1.36 -12.62 -9.47
N ALA A 162 1.65 -13.90 -9.67
CA ALA A 162 1.72 -14.89 -8.58
C ALA A 162 2.82 -14.53 -7.57
N PHE A 163 3.99 -14.12 -8.04
CA PHE A 163 5.09 -13.69 -7.19
C PHE A 163 4.75 -12.40 -6.41
N ALA A 164 4.14 -11.42 -7.08
CA ALA A 164 3.68 -10.19 -6.43
C ALA A 164 2.61 -10.46 -5.36
N ALA A 165 1.66 -11.36 -5.63
CA ALA A 165 0.66 -11.77 -4.66
C ALA A 165 1.28 -12.45 -3.44
N PHE A 166 2.25 -13.34 -3.65
CA PHE A 166 2.98 -13.99 -2.56
C PHE A 166 3.74 -12.98 -1.68
N LEU A 167 4.51 -12.08 -2.30
CA LEU A 167 5.23 -11.03 -1.58
C LEU A 167 4.28 -10.11 -0.81
N LYS A 168 3.18 -9.72 -1.42
CA LYS A 168 2.19 -8.84 -0.79
C LYS A 168 1.57 -9.50 0.44
N LEU A 169 1.16 -10.75 0.34
CA LEU A 169 0.49 -11.47 1.43
C LEU A 169 1.43 -11.82 2.58
N LYS A 170 2.68 -12.20 2.30
CA LYS A 170 3.60 -12.74 3.30
C LYS A 170 4.54 -11.70 3.90
N LEU A 171 4.97 -10.71 3.13
CA LEU A 171 6.00 -9.75 3.53
C LEU A 171 5.44 -8.34 3.68
N LEU A 172 4.89 -7.76 2.60
CA LEU A 172 4.51 -6.36 2.59
C LEU A 172 3.42 -6.04 3.60
N MET A 173 2.31 -6.76 3.57
CA MET A 173 1.18 -6.45 4.46
C MET A 173 1.47 -6.77 5.93
N PRO A 174 1.89 -7.99 6.32
CA PRO A 174 2.09 -8.30 7.73
C PRO A 174 3.27 -7.54 8.34
N VAL A 175 4.42 -7.55 7.67
CA VAL A 175 5.68 -7.10 8.29
C VAL A 175 5.92 -5.61 8.10
N ILE A 176 5.58 -5.05 6.95
CA ILE A 176 5.90 -3.65 6.61
C ILE A 176 4.76 -2.69 6.96
N VAL A 177 3.51 -3.16 7.02
CA VAL A 177 2.35 -2.30 7.28
C VAL A 177 1.73 -2.60 8.64
N VAL A 178 1.34 -3.85 8.90
CA VAL A 178 0.57 -4.21 10.10
C VAL A 178 1.43 -4.13 11.36
N LEU A 179 2.60 -4.74 11.37
CA LEU A 179 3.48 -4.73 12.54
C LEU A 179 3.90 -3.33 12.97
N PRO A 180 4.40 -2.45 12.09
CA PRO A 180 4.70 -1.07 12.49
C PRO A 180 3.48 -0.30 12.98
N GLY A 181 2.32 -0.52 12.36
CA GLY A 181 1.07 0.11 12.78
C GLY A 181 0.67 -0.26 14.21
N ILE A 182 0.76 -1.55 14.57
CA ILE A 182 0.50 -2.03 15.93
C ILE A 182 1.60 -1.54 16.90
N ALA A 183 2.86 -1.59 16.48
CA ALA A 183 4.00 -1.14 17.28
C ALA A 183 3.88 0.34 17.66
N MET A 184 3.51 1.21 16.72
CA MET A 184 3.27 2.63 16.97
C MET A 184 2.05 2.91 17.87
N PHE A 185 1.13 1.98 17.96
CA PHE A 185 0.00 2.10 18.89
C PHE A 185 0.41 1.81 20.34
N VAL A 186 1.44 0.97 20.53
CA VAL A 186 1.94 0.56 21.86
C VAL A 186 2.99 1.53 22.39
N LEU A 187 3.79 2.16 21.52
CA LEU A 187 4.79 3.18 21.85
C LEU A 187 4.14 4.54 22.10
#